data_2a0fdb3659496b062e77e8c24b8c3552
#
_entry.id   2a0fdb3659496b062e77e8c24b8c3552
#
_cell.length_a   1.000
_cell.length_b   1.000
_cell.length_c   1.000
_cell.angle_alpha   90.00
_cell.angle_beta   90.00
_cell.angle_gamma   90.00
#
_symmetry.space_group_name_H-M   'P 1'
#
loop_
_entity.id
_entity.type
_entity.pdbx_description
1 polymer ?
#
loop_
_entity_poly.entity_id
_entity_poly.type
_entity_poly.pdbx_seq_one_letter_code
_entity_poly.pdbx_strand_id
1 'polypeptide(L)'
;MCIRDSGYLRAELDVRPDLWFFDGHFKNDPCMPGTLMFDGCLQAMSFYLAASGFTLPRDGWRFRPVAELPYQLQCRGQVTPSSRRLVTEVFVEEVVDGPFPTLFADLLCTVDGLKAFHARRVAIELVPDWPLEAMPALLAEAAADTRLMKRYGGPGSRATR
;
A
#
# COMPACT_ATOMS: atom_id res chain seq x y z
N MET A 1 -12.70 6.70 7.81
CA MET A 1 -11.67 5.67 7.95
C MET A 1 -11.74 5.02 9.33
N CYS A 2 -11.64 3.69 9.43
CA CYS A 2 -11.71 2.95 10.69
C CYS A 2 -10.44 2.10 10.83
N ILE A 3 -9.73 2.28 11.94
CA ILE A 3 -8.56 1.47 12.33
C ILE A 3 -8.99 0.58 13.48
N ARG A 4 -8.61 -0.69 13.44
CA ARG A 4 -8.86 -1.65 14.51
C ARG A 4 -7.53 -2.18 15.06
N ASP A 5 -7.49 -2.50 16.34
CA ASP A 5 -6.32 -3.08 17.01
C ASP A 5 -5.91 -4.45 16.43
N SER A 6 -6.78 -5.04 15.62
CA SER A 6 -6.58 -6.32 14.94
C SER A 6 -5.83 -6.22 13.60
N GLY A 7 -5.15 -5.10 13.31
CA GLY A 7 -4.43 -4.94 12.05
C GLY A 7 -5.36 -4.79 10.83
N TYR A 8 -6.39 -3.96 10.95
CA TYR A 8 -7.36 -3.71 9.90
C TYR A 8 -7.63 -2.21 9.75
N LEU A 9 -7.72 -1.76 8.50
CA LEU A 9 -8.14 -0.41 8.16
C LEU A 9 -9.16 -0.45 7.04
N ARG A 10 -10.18 0.38 7.15
CA ARG A 10 -11.19 0.58 6.12
C ARG A 10 -11.30 2.06 5.79
N ALA A 11 -11.21 2.38 4.50
CA ALA A 11 -11.41 3.71 3.94
C ALA A 11 -12.56 3.69 2.92
N GLU A 12 -13.27 4.78 2.80
CA GLU A 12 -14.39 4.93 1.87
C GLU A 12 -14.21 6.18 1.02
N LEU A 13 -14.58 6.07 -0.25
CA LEU A 13 -14.67 7.17 -1.20
C LEU A 13 -16.07 7.20 -1.79
N ASP A 14 -16.78 8.31 -1.62
CA ASP A 14 -18.02 8.56 -2.36
C ASP A 14 -17.66 8.88 -3.81
N VAL A 15 -18.10 7.99 -4.71
CA VAL A 15 -17.86 8.15 -6.14
C VAL A 15 -18.86 9.15 -6.69
N ARG A 16 -18.35 10.20 -7.33
CA ARG A 16 -19.14 11.22 -8.01
C ARG A 16 -18.83 11.23 -9.49
N PRO A 17 -19.82 11.51 -10.37
CA PRO A 17 -19.62 11.51 -11.82
C PRO A 17 -18.60 12.55 -12.32
N ASP A 18 -18.34 13.59 -11.52
CA ASP A 18 -17.45 14.71 -11.83
C ASP A 18 -16.00 14.50 -11.33
N LEU A 19 -15.64 13.29 -10.91
CA LEU A 19 -14.27 13.01 -10.52
C LEU A 19 -13.34 13.07 -11.75
N TRP A 20 -12.24 13.78 -11.60
CA TRP A 20 -11.31 14.17 -12.67
C TRP A 20 -10.85 13.02 -13.57
N PHE A 21 -10.71 11.81 -13.05
CA PHE A 21 -10.20 10.68 -13.83
C PHE A 21 -11.22 10.13 -14.83
N PHE A 22 -12.52 10.44 -14.67
CA PHE A 22 -13.54 10.04 -15.64
C PHE A 22 -13.48 10.82 -16.94
N ASP A 23 -12.89 12.02 -16.94
CA ASP A 23 -12.75 12.84 -18.15
C ASP A 23 -11.76 12.25 -19.17
N GLY A 24 -10.76 11.50 -18.68
CA GLY A 24 -9.66 11.01 -19.52
C GLY A 24 -9.53 9.49 -19.63
N HIS A 25 -10.13 8.73 -18.75
CA HIS A 25 -9.91 7.27 -18.69
C HIS A 25 -11.24 6.49 -18.72
N PHE A 26 -11.81 6.12 -19.87
CA PHE A 26 -11.41 6.41 -21.25
C PHE A 26 -12.47 7.30 -21.92
N LYS A 27 -12.13 7.90 -23.08
CA LYS A 27 -13.13 8.62 -23.88
C LYS A 27 -14.23 7.66 -24.32
N ASN A 28 -15.49 7.95 -24.00
CA ASN A 28 -16.69 7.14 -24.26
C ASN A 28 -16.85 5.85 -23.42
N ASP A 29 -15.90 5.54 -22.54
CA ASP A 29 -16.00 4.41 -21.58
C ASP A 29 -15.31 4.81 -20.26
N PRO A 30 -15.87 5.79 -19.53
CA PRO A 30 -15.23 6.33 -18.34
C PRO A 30 -15.22 5.34 -17.20
N CYS A 31 -14.03 5.04 -16.70
CA CYS A 31 -13.83 4.24 -15.50
C CYS A 31 -12.60 4.71 -14.71
N MET A 32 -12.59 4.42 -13.42
CA MET A 32 -11.43 4.70 -12.57
C MET A 32 -10.25 3.79 -12.97
N PRO A 33 -9.04 4.33 -13.16
CA PRO A 33 -7.85 3.51 -13.41
C PRO A 33 -7.64 2.49 -12.28
N GLY A 34 -7.35 1.24 -12.62
CA GLY A 34 -7.00 0.21 -11.63
C GLY A 34 -5.75 0.56 -10.82
N THR A 35 -4.81 1.27 -11.44
CA THR A 35 -3.63 1.82 -10.80
C THR A 35 -3.96 2.87 -9.74
N LEU A 36 -5.02 3.67 -9.95
CA LEU A 36 -5.48 4.66 -8.97
C LEU A 36 -6.17 3.99 -7.77
N MET A 37 -6.89 2.87 -7.97
CA MET A 37 -7.37 2.04 -6.86
C MET A 37 -6.20 1.48 -6.04
N PHE A 38 -5.15 1.02 -6.71
CA PHE A 38 -3.95 0.52 -6.03
C PHE A 38 -3.23 1.63 -5.26
N ASP A 39 -3.06 2.82 -5.85
CA ASP A 39 -2.47 3.97 -5.16
C ASP A 39 -3.28 4.35 -3.90
N GLY A 40 -4.61 4.37 -3.99
CA GLY A 40 -5.48 4.57 -2.83
C GLY A 40 -5.26 3.54 -1.71
N CYS A 41 -4.98 2.29 -2.07
CA CYS A 41 -4.62 1.26 -1.11
C CYS A 41 -3.26 1.55 -0.44
N LEU A 42 -2.24 1.96 -1.21
CA LEU A 42 -0.93 2.33 -0.67
C LEU A 42 -1.01 3.54 0.26
N GLN A 43 -1.85 4.53 -0.08
CA GLN A 43 -2.12 5.67 0.79
C GLN A 43 -2.81 5.24 2.10
N ALA A 44 -3.76 4.30 2.04
CA ALA A 44 -4.42 3.75 3.22
C ALA A 44 -3.43 2.99 4.12
N MET A 45 -2.51 2.22 3.54
CA MET A 45 -1.42 1.56 4.28
C MET A 45 -0.48 2.59 4.94
N SER A 46 -0.12 3.66 4.21
CA SER A 46 0.71 4.75 4.72
C SER A 46 0.05 5.45 5.90
N PHE A 47 -1.25 5.70 5.79
CA PHE A 47 -2.03 6.26 6.90
C PHE A 47 -2.05 5.33 8.12
N TYR A 48 -2.16 4.02 7.92
CA TYR A 48 -2.12 3.05 9.02
C TYR A 48 -0.82 3.17 9.81
N LEU A 49 0.35 3.19 9.15
CA LEU A 49 1.64 3.38 9.82
C LEU A 49 1.76 4.74 10.51
N ALA A 50 1.29 5.80 9.86
CA ALA A 50 1.30 7.14 10.46
C ALA A 50 0.41 7.21 11.72
N ALA A 51 -0.82 6.69 11.65
CA ALA A 51 -1.75 6.64 12.78
C ALA A 51 -1.26 5.73 13.93
N SER A 52 -0.43 4.73 13.61
CA SER A 52 0.23 3.87 14.60
C SER A 52 1.49 4.50 15.22
N GLY A 53 1.81 5.74 14.86
CA GLY A 53 2.89 6.52 15.48
C GLY A 53 4.27 6.35 14.84
N PHE A 54 4.43 5.55 13.79
CA PHE A 54 5.75 5.28 13.17
C PHE A 54 6.40 6.52 12.57
N THR A 55 5.64 7.55 12.24
CA THR A 55 6.15 8.82 11.69
C THR A 55 6.60 9.82 12.76
N LEU A 56 6.16 9.67 14.01
CA LEU A 56 6.45 10.65 15.08
C LEU A 56 7.95 10.93 15.31
N PRO A 57 8.83 9.90 15.35
CA PRO A 57 10.25 10.13 15.53
C PRO A 57 11.02 10.33 14.19
N ARG A 58 10.32 10.46 13.05
CA ARG A 58 10.91 10.38 11.71
C ARG A 58 10.48 11.55 10.83
N ASP A 59 10.87 12.75 11.21
CA ASP A 59 10.61 13.95 10.40
C ASP A 59 11.35 13.89 9.05
N GLY A 60 10.70 14.34 7.98
CA GLY A 60 11.25 14.31 6.61
C GLY A 60 11.34 12.90 5.98
N TRP A 61 10.67 11.89 6.56
CA TRP A 61 10.60 10.56 5.98
C TRP A 61 9.39 10.42 5.06
N ARG A 62 9.46 9.49 4.10
CA ARG A 62 8.39 9.21 3.13
C ARG A 62 8.07 7.73 3.04
N PHE A 63 6.86 7.42 2.60
CA PHE A 63 6.46 6.06 2.28
C PHE A 63 6.82 5.70 0.83
N ARG A 64 7.22 4.45 0.63
CA ARG A 64 7.38 3.88 -0.71
C ARG A 64 6.98 2.41 -0.72
N PRO A 65 6.55 1.84 -1.85
CA PRO A 65 6.45 0.40 -2.01
C PRO A 65 7.82 -0.26 -1.82
N VAL A 66 7.84 -1.44 -1.20
CA VAL A 66 9.07 -2.23 -1.07
C VAL A 66 9.48 -2.73 -2.44
N ALA A 67 10.72 -2.41 -2.83
CA ALA A 67 11.28 -2.84 -4.11
C ALA A 67 11.47 -4.38 -4.14
N GLU A 68 11.33 -4.98 -5.32
CA GLU A 68 11.59 -6.40 -5.59
C GLU A 68 10.76 -7.41 -4.79
N LEU A 69 9.75 -6.96 -4.04
CA LEU A 69 8.79 -7.85 -3.41
C LEU A 69 7.67 -8.21 -4.40
N PRO A 70 7.55 -9.50 -4.79
CA PRO A 70 6.46 -9.92 -5.67
C PRO A 70 5.12 -9.85 -4.92
N TYR A 71 4.12 -9.29 -5.55
CA TYR A 71 2.74 -9.29 -5.08
C TYR A 71 1.80 -9.74 -6.20
N GLN A 72 0.63 -10.26 -5.80
CA GLN A 72 -0.41 -10.65 -6.74
C GLN A 72 -1.48 -9.58 -6.79
N LEU A 73 -1.81 -9.12 -8.00
CA LEU A 73 -2.81 -8.09 -8.23
C LEU A 73 -3.86 -8.59 -9.22
N GLN A 74 -5.14 -8.40 -8.89
CA GLN A 74 -6.27 -8.74 -9.75
C GLN A 74 -7.27 -7.58 -9.76
N CYS A 75 -7.54 -7.07 -10.96
CA CYS A 75 -8.57 -6.08 -11.23
C CYS A 75 -9.72 -6.79 -11.96
N ARG A 76 -10.92 -6.82 -11.38
CA ARG A 76 -12.07 -7.59 -11.90
C ARG A 76 -13.34 -6.78 -12.03
N GLY A 77 -13.41 -5.63 -11.41
CA GLY A 77 -14.56 -4.73 -11.46
C GLY A 77 -14.15 -3.34 -11.89
N GLN A 78 -15.12 -2.60 -12.40
CA GLN A 78 -14.94 -1.20 -12.79
C GLN A 78 -15.63 -0.28 -11.79
N VAL A 79 -15.02 0.85 -11.52
CA VAL A 79 -15.66 1.99 -10.86
C VAL A 79 -16.02 2.98 -11.96
N THR A 80 -17.30 3.20 -12.19
CA THR A 80 -17.84 4.04 -13.27
C THR A 80 -18.50 5.29 -12.69
N PRO A 81 -18.86 6.30 -13.52
CA PRO A 81 -19.61 7.47 -13.05
C PRO A 81 -20.96 7.14 -12.40
N SER A 82 -21.54 5.96 -12.66
CA SER A 82 -22.78 5.48 -12.04
C SER A 82 -22.56 4.78 -10.71
N SER A 83 -21.33 4.47 -10.33
CA SER A 83 -20.99 3.89 -9.03
C SER A 83 -21.22 4.92 -7.91
N ARG A 84 -21.50 4.45 -6.70
CA ARG A 84 -21.78 5.33 -5.55
C ARG A 84 -20.67 5.33 -4.52
N ARG A 85 -20.10 4.17 -4.23
CA ARG A 85 -19.12 4.05 -3.15
C ARG A 85 -18.03 3.04 -3.48
N LEU A 86 -16.78 3.49 -3.34
CA LEU A 86 -15.61 2.62 -3.34
C LEU A 86 -15.13 2.46 -1.89
N VAL A 87 -14.98 1.22 -1.47
CA VAL A 87 -14.44 0.86 -0.16
C VAL A 87 -13.09 0.20 -0.36
N THR A 88 -12.09 0.70 0.34
CA THR A 88 -10.75 0.11 0.42
C THR A 88 -10.56 -0.51 1.79
N GLU A 89 -10.19 -1.78 1.82
CA GLU A 89 -9.90 -2.53 3.03
C GLU A 89 -8.45 -3.01 3.00
N VAL A 90 -7.75 -2.75 4.10
CA VAL A 90 -6.36 -3.17 4.32
C VAL A 90 -6.37 -4.19 5.46
N PHE A 91 -6.02 -5.41 5.14
CA PHE A 91 -5.85 -6.50 6.11
C PHE A 91 -4.37 -6.61 6.43
N VAL A 92 -3.97 -6.06 7.56
CA VAL A 92 -2.58 -6.03 7.98
C VAL A 92 -2.14 -7.44 8.38
N GLU A 93 -1.17 -7.98 7.66
CA GLU A 93 -0.54 -9.25 8.00
C GLU A 93 0.53 -9.04 9.06
N GLU A 94 1.33 -7.98 8.91
CA GLU A 94 2.46 -7.71 9.78
C GLU A 94 2.96 -6.28 9.67
N VAL A 95 3.43 -5.75 10.78
CA VAL A 95 4.25 -4.54 10.85
C VAL A 95 5.60 -4.90 11.44
N VAL A 96 6.66 -4.64 10.68
CA VAL A 96 8.04 -4.80 11.14
C VAL A 96 8.55 -3.46 11.59
N ASP A 97 8.80 -3.33 12.90
CA ASP A 97 9.50 -2.16 13.45
C ASP A 97 11.01 -2.42 13.33
N GLY A 98 11.66 -1.62 12.50
CA GLY A 98 13.08 -1.72 12.21
C GLY A 98 13.62 -0.37 11.76
N PRO A 99 14.84 -0.32 11.23
CA PRO A 99 15.40 0.92 10.68
C PRO A 99 14.45 1.56 9.67
N PHE A 100 13.79 0.74 8.85
CA PHE A 100 12.72 1.13 7.93
C PHE A 100 11.43 0.40 8.32
N PRO A 101 10.53 1.04 9.10
CA PRO A 101 9.26 0.43 9.43
C PRO A 101 8.51 -0.02 8.18
N THR A 102 8.10 -1.27 8.15
CA THR A 102 7.52 -1.91 6.97
C THR A 102 6.18 -2.55 7.33
N LEU A 103 5.17 -2.29 6.52
CA LEU A 103 3.82 -2.86 6.64
C LEU A 103 3.56 -3.83 5.49
N PHE A 104 3.13 -5.04 5.82
CA PHE A 104 2.65 -6.06 4.88
C PHE A 104 1.15 -6.22 5.03
N ALA A 105 0.43 -6.24 3.91
CA ALA A 105 -1.01 -6.36 3.92
C ALA A 105 -1.58 -7.03 2.68
N ASP A 106 -2.74 -7.65 2.84
CA ASP A 106 -3.68 -7.96 1.76
C ASP A 106 -4.64 -6.78 1.59
N LEU A 107 -5.00 -6.49 0.34
CA LEU A 107 -5.79 -5.33 -0.04
C LEU A 107 -7.04 -5.78 -0.78
N LEU A 108 -8.18 -5.19 -0.46
CA LEU A 108 -9.44 -5.41 -1.15
C LEU A 108 -10.14 -4.08 -1.41
N CYS A 109 -10.53 -3.85 -2.67
CA CYS A 109 -11.47 -2.79 -2.99
C CYS A 109 -12.80 -3.38 -3.46
N THR A 110 -13.89 -2.83 -2.93
CA THR A 110 -15.25 -3.13 -3.37
C THR A 110 -15.92 -1.86 -3.86
N VAL A 111 -16.67 -1.97 -4.95
CA VAL A 111 -17.51 -0.89 -5.47
C VAL A 111 -18.97 -1.32 -5.33
N ASP A 112 -19.77 -0.52 -4.62
CA ASP A 112 -21.18 -0.82 -4.32
C ASP A 112 -21.41 -2.23 -3.75
N GLY A 113 -20.43 -2.73 -2.95
CA GLY A 113 -20.45 -4.06 -2.34
C GLY A 113 -19.91 -5.17 -3.24
N LEU A 114 -19.54 -4.90 -4.49
CA LEU A 114 -18.97 -5.90 -5.41
C LEU A 114 -17.45 -5.76 -5.46
N LYS A 115 -16.74 -6.88 -5.50
CA LYS A 115 -15.28 -6.92 -5.58
C LYS A 115 -14.79 -6.33 -6.88
N ALA A 116 -14.02 -5.24 -6.79
CA ALA A 116 -13.42 -4.56 -7.94
C ALA A 116 -11.92 -4.85 -8.09
N PHE A 117 -11.20 -4.82 -6.98
CA PHE A 117 -9.75 -4.93 -6.96
C PHE A 117 -9.30 -5.76 -5.76
N HIS A 118 -8.20 -6.49 -5.94
CA HIS A 118 -7.61 -7.27 -4.88
C HIS A 118 -6.10 -7.40 -5.11
N ALA A 119 -5.32 -7.18 -4.09
CA ALA A 119 -3.89 -7.44 -4.11
C ALA A 119 -3.48 -8.20 -2.85
N ARG A 120 -2.54 -9.12 -3.01
CA ARG A 120 -2.00 -9.93 -1.91
C ARG A 120 -0.55 -9.64 -1.67
N ARG A 121 -0.19 -9.62 -0.39
CA ARG A 121 1.17 -9.47 0.10
C ARG A 121 1.85 -8.22 -0.45
N VAL A 122 1.14 -7.10 -0.42
CA VAL A 122 1.69 -5.79 -0.75
C VAL A 122 2.45 -5.27 0.46
N ALA A 123 3.58 -4.64 0.23
CA ALA A 123 4.34 -4.01 1.31
C ALA A 123 4.73 -2.57 0.98
N ILE A 124 4.64 -1.73 2.00
CA ILE A 124 5.22 -0.39 2.00
C ILE A 124 6.22 -0.25 3.13
N GLU A 125 7.19 0.60 2.95
CA GLU A 125 8.18 0.95 3.96
C GLU A 125 8.28 2.45 4.14
N LEU A 126 8.59 2.86 5.37
CA LEU A 126 8.88 4.25 5.72
C LEU A 126 10.39 4.45 5.65
N VAL A 127 10.84 5.34 4.77
CA VAL A 127 12.25 5.58 4.50
C VAL A 127 12.56 7.07 4.58
N PRO A 128 13.80 7.43 4.90
CA PRO A 128 14.22 8.82 4.85
C PRO A 128 13.99 9.42 3.46
N ASP A 129 13.63 10.71 3.39
CA ASP A 129 13.50 11.40 2.11
C ASP A 129 14.84 11.86 1.57
N TRP A 130 14.87 12.21 0.30
CA TRP A 130 16.07 12.65 -0.44
C TRP A 130 16.36 14.14 -0.26
N PRO A 131 17.64 14.58 -0.21
CA PRO A 131 18.92 13.84 -0.10
C PRO A 131 19.28 13.58 1.38
N LEU A 132 19.78 12.38 1.70
CA LEU A 132 20.12 12.02 3.07
C LEU A 132 21.60 11.74 3.25
N GLU A 133 22.24 12.60 3.96
CA GLU A 133 23.63 12.42 4.38
C GLU A 133 23.83 11.17 5.25
N ALA A 134 22.79 10.80 6.01
CA ALA A 134 22.80 9.62 6.88
C ALA A 134 22.40 8.30 6.17
N MET A 135 22.00 8.32 4.89
CA MET A 135 21.51 7.14 4.17
C MET A 135 22.49 5.95 4.20
N PRO A 136 23.81 6.12 4.01
CA PRO A 136 24.75 4.99 4.07
C PRO A 136 24.74 4.27 5.41
N ALA A 137 24.64 5.00 6.53
CA ALA A 137 24.60 4.42 7.87
C ALA A 137 23.28 3.64 8.10
N LEU A 138 22.15 4.21 7.71
CA LEU A 138 20.83 3.57 7.83
C LEU A 138 20.71 2.32 6.95
N LEU A 139 21.28 2.33 5.74
CA LEU A 139 21.32 1.16 4.87
C LEU A 139 22.22 0.06 5.45
N ALA A 140 23.34 0.42 6.08
CA ALA A 140 24.20 -0.55 6.75
C ALA A 140 23.50 -1.19 7.95
N GLU A 141 22.76 -0.41 8.74
CA GLU A 141 21.94 -0.92 9.85
C GLU A 141 20.82 -1.83 9.36
N ALA A 142 20.08 -1.44 8.31
CA ALA A 142 19.05 -2.27 7.70
C ALA A 142 19.61 -3.58 7.14
N ALA A 143 20.79 -3.55 6.51
CA ALA A 143 21.44 -4.75 6.00
C ALA A 143 21.93 -5.69 7.12
N ALA A 144 22.23 -5.15 8.30
CA ALA A 144 22.63 -5.94 9.48
C ALA A 144 21.44 -6.60 10.18
N ASP A 145 20.19 -6.13 9.93
CA ASP A 145 18.99 -6.76 10.49
C ASP A 145 18.65 -8.05 9.76
N THR A 146 19.16 -9.15 10.33
CA THR A 146 18.94 -10.51 9.81
C THR A 146 17.46 -10.93 9.72
N ARG A 147 16.54 -10.25 10.40
CA ARG A 147 15.09 -10.52 10.32
C ARG A 147 14.51 -10.03 9.01
N LEU A 148 14.93 -8.85 8.56
CA LEU A 148 14.55 -8.32 7.25
C LEU A 148 15.10 -9.20 6.11
N MET A 149 16.39 -9.58 6.18
CA MET A 149 17.01 -10.43 5.16
C MET A 149 16.38 -11.82 5.04
N LYS A 150 15.97 -12.44 6.14
CA LYS A 150 15.25 -13.74 6.13
C LYS A 150 13.86 -13.65 5.49
N ARG A 151 13.20 -12.51 5.56
CA ARG A 151 11.84 -12.30 5.03
C ARG A 151 11.79 -11.92 3.57
N TYR A 152 12.71 -11.09 3.13
CA TYR A 152 12.74 -10.62 1.75
C TYR A 152 13.39 -11.62 0.80
N GLY A 153 13.93 -12.75 1.30
CA GLY A 153 14.67 -13.70 0.48
C GLY A 153 15.90 -13.02 -0.10
N GLY A 154 17.02 -13.05 0.61
CA GLY A 154 18.28 -12.58 0.06
C GLY A 154 18.60 -13.26 -1.28
N PRO A 155 19.51 -12.69 -2.09
CA PRO A 155 19.88 -13.26 -3.39
C PRO A 155 20.36 -14.69 -3.20
N GLY A 156 19.49 -15.69 -3.46
CA GLY A 156 19.78 -17.10 -3.29
C GLY A 156 18.64 -17.99 -2.82
N SER A 157 17.52 -17.48 -2.29
CA SER A 157 16.38 -18.32 -1.96
C SER A 157 15.54 -18.64 -3.21
N ARG A 158 16.00 -19.60 -4.02
CA ARG A 158 15.12 -20.25 -4.99
C ARG A 158 14.05 -21.01 -4.20
N ALA A 159 12.81 -20.57 -4.29
CA ALA A 159 11.66 -21.36 -3.88
C ALA A 159 11.66 -22.64 -4.73
N THR A 160 12.11 -23.75 -4.15
CA THR A 160 11.82 -25.09 -4.65
C THR A 160 10.43 -25.47 -4.21
N ARG A 161 9.55 -25.63 -5.18
CA ARG A 161 8.19 -26.17 -5.30
C ARG A 161 7.06 -25.17 -5.19
#